data_8740d509476d772b146878064af4c14f
#
_entry.id   8740d509476d772b146878064af4c14f
#
_cell.length_a   1.000
_cell.length_b   1.000
_cell.length_c   1.000
_cell.angle_alpha   90.00
_cell.angle_beta   90.00
_cell.angle_gamma   90.00
#
_symmetry.space_group_name_H-M   'P 1'
#
loop_
_entity.id
_entity.type
_entity.pdbx_description
1 polymer ?
#
loop_
_entity_poly.entity_id
_entity_poly.type
_entity_poly.pdbx_seq_one_letter_code
_entity_poly.pdbx_strand_id
1 'polypeptide(L)'
;LIVRINPSWVLLVPLCIAPILMRVFFDMRVALYIHLTIVIILGNLVPNSFEFIFYQLITGMMSIISVKGFTKRSNFFLVALVIFLTYSMIYTAGILSQNTSWSSLQGDRYLMFLINAVLTLLAYPMIYLFEKLFGMTTDLTLLEISSTNTPALRELARNASGTFQHCMQVANISEDLISEIGGNALLARVGALYHDIGKIK
;
A
#
# COMPACT_ATOMS: atom_id res chain seq x y z
N LEU A 1 12.33 -2.30 -23.68
CA LEU A 1 11.91 -3.37 -24.62
C LEU A 1 10.42 -3.23 -24.96
N ILE A 2 9.53 -3.09 -23.95
CA ILE A 2 8.06 -2.97 -24.13
C ILE A 2 7.68 -1.79 -25.02
N VAL A 3 8.31 -0.62 -24.82
CA VAL A 3 8.06 0.61 -25.61
C VAL A 3 8.40 0.47 -27.08
N ARG A 4 9.37 -0.39 -27.42
CA ARG A 4 9.76 -0.67 -28.82
C ARG A 4 8.76 -1.55 -29.56
N ILE A 5 7.98 -2.38 -28.84
CA ILE A 5 7.02 -3.31 -29.45
C ILE A 5 5.69 -2.59 -29.70
N ASN A 6 5.16 -1.90 -28.68
CA ASN A 6 3.94 -1.11 -28.81
C ASN A 6 3.89 -0.02 -27.72
N PRO A 7 3.86 1.27 -28.08
CA PRO A 7 3.85 2.37 -27.12
C PRO A 7 2.67 2.33 -26.13
N SER A 8 1.52 1.81 -26.54
CA SER A 8 0.33 1.73 -25.68
C SER A 8 0.47 0.73 -24.53
N TRP A 9 1.37 -0.27 -24.65
CA TRP A 9 1.59 -1.27 -23.61
C TRP A 9 2.32 -0.74 -22.38
N VAL A 10 2.85 0.46 -22.46
CA VAL A 10 3.50 1.12 -21.30
C VAL A 10 2.50 1.32 -20.16
N LEU A 11 1.22 1.50 -20.47
CA LEU A 11 0.16 1.64 -19.46
C LEU A 11 -0.20 0.32 -18.77
N LEU A 12 0.27 -0.82 -19.28
CA LEU A 12 0.13 -2.12 -18.60
C LEU A 12 1.12 -2.29 -17.44
N VAL A 13 2.21 -1.53 -17.43
CA VAL A 13 3.22 -1.65 -16.39
C VAL A 13 2.68 -1.07 -15.08
N PRO A 14 2.56 -1.88 -14.00
CA PRO A 14 1.96 -1.44 -12.75
C PRO A 14 2.95 -0.62 -11.92
N LEU A 15 3.26 0.60 -12.39
CA LEU A 15 4.21 1.50 -11.70
C LEU A 15 3.74 1.90 -10.30
N CYS A 16 2.44 1.80 -10.02
CA CYS A 16 1.88 2.06 -8.70
C CYS A 16 2.39 1.09 -7.62
N ILE A 17 2.98 -0.05 -7.98
CA ILE A 17 3.61 -0.97 -7.01
C ILE A 17 4.72 -0.26 -6.24
N ALA A 18 5.58 0.48 -6.92
CA ALA A 18 6.72 1.15 -6.28
C ALA A 18 6.28 2.14 -5.19
N PRO A 19 5.40 3.13 -5.45
CA PRO A 19 4.94 4.05 -4.41
C PRO A 19 4.11 3.36 -3.31
N ILE A 20 3.37 2.29 -3.61
CA ILE A 20 2.65 1.51 -2.59
C ILE A 20 3.65 0.85 -1.63
N LEU A 21 4.69 0.17 -2.15
CA LEU A 21 5.74 -0.43 -1.33
C LEU A 21 6.42 0.63 -0.47
N MET A 22 6.84 1.75 -1.08
CA MET A 22 7.48 2.84 -0.34
C MET A 22 6.57 3.42 0.75
N ARG A 23 5.26 3.49 0.50
CA ARG A 23 4.30 3.99 1.49
C ARG A 23 4.09 3.05 2.67
N VAL A 24 4.22 1.74 2.44
CA VAL A 24 4.06 0.70 3.49
C VAL A 24 5.29 0.64 4.39
N PHE A 25 6.49 0.82 3.85
CA PHE A 25 7.75 0.74 4.62
C PHE A 25 8.24 2.10 5.14
N PHE A 26 7.84 3.20 4.48
CA PHE A 26 8.33 4.55 4.76
C PHE A 26 7.18 5.56 4.82
N ASP A 27 7.51 6.80 5.09
CA ASP A 27 6.55 7.89 5.14
C ASP A 27 5.98 8.24 3.76
N MET A 28 4.79 8.89 3.79
CA MET A 28 4.13 9.41 2.60
C MET A 28 5.01 10.32 1.75
N ARG A 29 5.86 11.14 2.40
CA ARG A 29 6.77 12.06 1.72
C ARG A 29 7.80 11.32 0.88
N VAL A 30 8.41 10.28 1.44
CA VAL A 30 9.39 9.43 0.74
C VAL A 30 8.74 8.73 -0.45
N ALA A 31 7.55 8.16 -0.26
CA ALA A 31 6.80 7.51 -1.33
C ALA A 31 6.49 8.47 -2.48
N LEU A 32 6.08 9.71 -2.18
CA LEU A 32 5.82 10.75 -3.18
C LEU A 32 7.08 11.15 -3.95
N TYR A 33 8.21 11.40 -3.26
CA TYR A 33 9.45 11.80 -3.92
C TYR A 33 9.98 10.71 -4.85
N ILE A 34 9.97 9.46 -4.40
CA ILE A 34 10.40 8.32 -5.21
C ILE A 34 9.48 8.16 -6.42
N HIS A 35 8.16 8.25 -6.21
CA HIS A 35 7.20 8.15 -7.30
C HIS A 35 7.40 9.23 -8.35
N LEU A 36 7.52 10.50 -7.95
CA LEU A 36 7.78 11.62 -8.86
C LEU A 36 9.08 11.40 -9.66
N THR A 37 10.13 10.98 -8.99
CA THR A 37 11.43 10.71 -9.63
C THR A 37 11.30 9.61 -10.69
N ILE A 38 10.64 8.49 -10.36
CA ILE A 38 10.42 7.36 -11.29
C ILE A 38 9.60 7.84 -12.50
N VAL A 39 8.49 8.56 -12.27
CA VAL A 39 7.60 9.02 -13.34
C VAL A 39 8.32 9.98 -14.29
N ILE A 40 9.11 10.91 -13.76
CA ILE A 40 9.87 11.86 -14.60
C ILE A 40 10.94 11.14 -15.42
N ILE A 41 11.70 10.24 -14.82
CA ILE A 41 12.75 9.48 -15.53
C ILE A 41 12.11 8.62 -16.62
N LEU A 42 11.08 7.85 -16.31
CA LEU A 42 10.42 6.96 -17.27
C LEU A 42 9.66 7.75 -18.35
N GLY A 43 9.08 8.90 -17.99
CA GLY A 43 8.39 9.77 -18.93
C GLY A 43 9.29 10.25 -20.07
N ASN A 44 10.57 10.50 -19.81
CA ASN A 44 11.52 10.87 -20.87
C ASN A 44 11.86 9.72 -21.83
N LEU A 45 11.54 8.47 -21.47
CA LEU A 45 11.81 7.29 -22.29
C LEU A 45 10.61 6.87 -23.16
N VAL A 46 9.44 7.47 -22.92
CA VAL A 46 8.18 7.08 -23.58
C VAL A 46 7.83 8.09 -24.68
N PRO A 47 7.37 7.64 -25.87
CA PRO A 47 7.05 8.55 -26.98
C PRO A 47 5.99 9.61 -26.65
N ASN A 48 4.95 9.27 -25.88
CA ASN A 48 3.91 10.19 -25.43
C ASN A 48 4.16 10.62 -23.97
N SER A 49 5.29 11.29 -23.73
CA SER A 49 5.78 11.67 -22.41
C SER A 49 4.73 12.38 -21.54
N PHE A 50 4.03 13.38 -22.13
CA PHE A 50 3.05 14.18 -21.39
C PHE A 50 1.86 13.32 -20.92
N GLU A 51 1.27 12.55 -21.81
CA GLU A 51 0.15 11.67 -21.49
C GLU A 51 0.54 10.66 -20.40
N PHE A 52 1.69 10.02 -20.57
CA PHE A 52 2.22 9.04 -19.61
C PHE A 52 2.46 9.66 -18.23
N ILE A 53 3.17 10.79 -18.17
CA ILE A 53 3.47 11.48 -16.90
C ILE A 53 2.18 11.87 -16.19
N PHE A 54 1.21 12.42 -16.93
CA PHE A 54 -0.06 12.87 -16.36
C PHE A 54 -0.86 11.71 -15.75
N TYR A 55 -0.99 10.58 -16.47
CA TYR A 55 -1.64 9.38 -15.96
C TYR A 55 -0.94 8.84 -14.71
N GLN A 56 0.36 8.64 -14.80
CA GLN A 56 1.12 8.00 -13.73
C GLN A 56 1.19 8.88 -12.48
N LEU A 57 1.36 10.19 -12.64
CA LEU A 57 1.44 11.13 -11.53
C LEU A 57 0.16 11.11 -10.70
N ILE A 58 -1.00 11.29 -11.33
CA ILE A 58 -2.27 11.34 -10.61
C ILE A 58 -2.60 9.97 -9.99
N THR A 59 -2.46 8.89 -10.78
CA THR A 59 -2.81 7.55 -10.29
C THR A 59 -1.88 7.09 -9.16
N GLY A 60 -0.58 7.40 -9.26
CA GLY A 60 0.35 7.09 -8.19
C GLY A 60 0.10 7.88 -6.91
N MET A 61 -0.25 9.16 -7.01
CA MET A 61 -0.66 9.95 -5.85
C MET A 61 -1.91 9.36 -5.18
N MET A 62 -2.92 8.99 -5.97
CA MET A 62 -4.13 8.36 -5.46
C MET A 62 -3.84 7.00 -4.80
N SER A 63 -2.91 6.21 -5.36
CA SER A 63 -2.48 4.95 -4.76
C SER A 63 -1.82 5.16 -3.40
N ILE A 64 -0.93 6.16 -3.25
CA ILE A 64 -0.26 6.50 -1.98
C ILE A 64 -1.27 6.92 -0.90
N ILE A 65 -2.25 7.75 -1.28
CA ILE A 65 -3.30 8.23 -0.36
C ILE A 65 -4.18 7.06 0.09
N SER A 66 -4.52 6.15 -0.83
CA SER A 66 -5.40 5.01 -0.57
C SER A 66 -4.79 3.97 0.36
N VAL A 67 -3.45 3.91 0.45
CA VAL A 67 -2.72 3.00 1.36
C VAL A 67 -2.75 3.47 2.81
N LYS A 68 -3.14 4.74 3.09
CA LYS A 68 -3.17 5.28 4.45
C LYS A 68 -4.22 4.54 5.31
N GLY A 69 -3.79 4.01 6.45
CA GLY A 69 -4.69 3.43 7.46
C GLY A 69 -5.13 1.99 7.15
N PHE A 70 -4.33 1.22 6.44
CA PHE A 70 -4.60 -0.20 6.25
C PHE A 70 -4.62 -0.95 7.58
N THR A 71 -5.82 -1.34 7.98
CA THR A 71 -6.06 -2.22 9.13
C THR A 71 -6.25 -3.67 8.73
N LYS A 72 -6.48 -3.93 7.44
CA LYS A 72 -6.76 -5.28 6.91
C LYS A 72 -6.10 -5.48 5.55
N ARG A 73 -5.67 -6.71 5.29
CA ARG A 73 -5.12 -7.12 3.99
C ARG A 73 -6.10 -6.96 2.82
N SER A 74 -7.40 -7.05 3.09
CA SER A 74 -8.45 -6.84 2.07
C SER A 74 -8.46 -5.44 1.46
N ASN A 75 -7.85 -4.44 2.12
CA ASN A 75 -7.80 -3.07 1.61
C ASN A 75 -7.00 -2.92 0.31
N PHE A 76 -6.13 -3.89 -0.03
CA PHE A 76 -5.42 -3.88 -1.31
C PHE A 76 -6.35 -4.00 -2.52
N PHE A 77 -7.47 -4.72 -2.40
CA PHE A 77 -8.49 -4.75 -3.46
C PHE A 77 -9.13 -3.38 -3.68
N LEU A 78 -9.33 -2.62 -2.61
CA LEU A 78 -9.85 -1.27 -2.70
C LEU A 78 -8.85 -0.33 -3.40
N VAL A 79 -7.54 -0.48 -3.13
CA VAL A 79 -6.50 0.28 -3.85
C VAL A 79 -6.49 -0.04 -5.32
N ALA A 80 -6.57 -1.32 -5.70
CA ALA A 80 -6.66 -1.71 -7.11
C ALA A 80 -7.88 -1.09 -7.79
N LEU A 81 -9.04 -1.10 -7.12
CA LEU A 81 -10.25 -0.44 -7.62
C LEU A 81 -10.05 1.07 -7.81
N VAL A 82 -9.44 1.77 -6.83
CA VAL A 82 -9.15 3.20 -6.93
C VAL A 82 -8.21 3.48 -8.10
N ILE A 83 -7.18 2.67 -8.30
CA ILE A 83 -6.25 2.80 -9.44
C ILE A 83 -6.99 2.66 -10.75
N PHE A 84 -7.82 1.62 -10.91
CA PHE A 84 -8.64 1.42 -12.11
C PHE A 84 -9.56 2.61 -12.39
N LEU A 85 -10.29 3.07 -11.37
CA LEU A 85 -11.21 4.20 -11.50
C LEU A 85 -10.47 5.50 -11.85
N THR A 86 -9.30 5.73 -11.25
CA THR A 86 -8.50 6.93 -11.53
C THR A 86 -8.01 6.95 -12.97
N TYR A 87 -7.42 5.87 -13.48
CA TYR A 87 -7.03 5.77 -14.88
C TYR A 87 -8.22 5.97 -15.82
N SER A 88 -9.33 5.29 -15.55
CA SER A 88 -10.54 5.37 -16.37
C SER A 88 -11.11 6.78 -16.40
N MET A 89 -11.13 7.47 -15.26
CA MET A 89 -11.63 8.84 -15.14
C MET A 89 -10.76 9.83 -15.92
N ILE A 90 -9.43 9.73 -15.78
CA ILE A 90 -8.50 10.61 -16.50
C ILE A 90 -8.63 10.40 -18.01
N TYR A 91 -8.69 9.15 -18.47
CA TYR A 91 -8.84 8.82 -19.88
C TYR A 91 -10.14 9.38 -20.45
N THR A 92 -11.26 9.11 -19.77
CA THR A 92 -12.58 9.59 -20.20
C THR A 92 -12.63 11.12 -20.25
N ALA A 93 -12.11 11.79 -19.22
CA ALA A 93 -12.06 13.25 -19.16
C ALA A 93 -11.18 13.82 -20.27
N GLY A 94 -10.04 13.19 -20.60
CA GLY A 94 -9.15 13.60 -21.67
C GLY A 94 -9.81 13.52 -23.05
N ILE A 95 -10.55 12.45 -23.34
CA ILE A 95 -11.29 12.29 -24.59
C ILE A 95 -12.41 13.32 -24.72
N LEU A 96 -13.19 13.55 -23.67
CA LEU A 96 -14.29 14.50 -23.67
C LEU A 96 -13.80 15.95 -23.81
N SER A 97 -12.66 16.30 -23.24
CA SER A 97 -12.09 17.65 -23.33
C SER A 97 -11.66 18.02 -24.76
N GLN A 98 -11.39 17.03 -25.60
CA GLN A 98 -11.02 17.24 -27.02
C GLN A 98 -12.23 17.36 -27.93
N ASN A 99 -13.44 17.57 -27.40
CA ASN A 99 -14.72 17.65 -28.16
C ASN A 99 -14.99 16.41 -29.03
N THR A 100 -14.44 15.28 -28.66
CA THR A 100 -14.58 14.02 -29.36
C THR A 100 -15.86 13.30 -28.91
N SER A 101 -16.52 12.59 -29.80
CA SER A 101 -17.77 11.87 -29.48
C SER A 101 -17.52 10.69 -28.53
N TRP A 102 -18.54 10.27 -27.77
CA TRP A 102 -18.49 9.09 -26.91
C TRP A 102 -18.08 7.81 -27.65
N SER A 103 -18.31 7.76 -28.97
CA SER A 103 -17.92 6.64 -29.83
C SER A 103 -16.41 6.47 -30.01
N SER A 104 -15.60 7.47 -29.64
CA SER A 104 -14.13 7.39 -29.69
C SER A 104 -13.49 6.73 -28.48
N LEU A 105 -14.28 6.39 -27.45
CA LEU A 105 -13.79 5.63 -26.28
C LEU A 105 -13.43 4.19 -26.70
N GLN A 106 -12.16 3.85 -26.56
CA GLN A 106 -11.65 2.52 -26.89
C GLN A 106 -11.75 1.59 -25.69
N GLY A 107 -12.54 0.52 -25.81
CA GLY A 107 -12.69 -0.50 -24.75
C GLY A 107 -11.36 -1.15 -24.37
N ASP A 108 -10.44 -1.31 -25.33
CA ASP A 108 -9.11 -1.89 -25.10
C ASP A 108 -8.28 -1.10 -24.07
N ARG A 109 -8.46 0.23 -24.00
CA ARG A 109 -7.78 1.06 -23.01
C ARG A 109 -8.26 0.75 -21.59
N TYR A 110 -9.57 0.59 -21.39
CA TYR A 110 -10.12 0.21 -20.08
C TYR A 110 -9.68 -1.19 -19.66
N LEU A 111 -9.55 -2.11 -20.61
CA LEU A 111 -9.00 -3.43 -20.33
C LEU A 111 -7.54 -3.35 -19.88
N MET A 112 -6.71 -2.51 -20.49
CA MET A 112 -5.34 -2.27 -20.06
C MET A 112 -5.27 -1.70 -18.63
N PHE A 113 -6.15 -0.76 -18.28
CA PHE A 113 -6.23 -0.19 -16.93
C PHE A 113 -6.66 -1.24 -15.90
N LEU A 114 -7.60 -2.12 -16.28
CA LEU A 114 -8.01 -3.22 -15.43
C LEU A 114 -6.87 -4.20 -15.17
N ILE A 115 -6.14 -4.59 -16.21
CA ILE A 115 -4.96 -5.46 -16.08
C ILE A 115 -3.90 -4.80 -15.20
N ASN A 116 -3.60 -3.52 -15.40
CA ASN A 116 -2.66 -2.77 -14.55
C ASN A 116 -3.09 -2.78 -13.08
N ALA A 117 -4.36 -2.51 -12.80
CA ALA A 117 -4.90 -2.54 -11.45
C ALA A 117 -4.82 -3.94 -10.80
N VAL A 118 -5.11 -5.00 -11.56
CA VAL A 118 -4.95 -6.38 -11.09
C VAL A 118 -3.48 -6.72 -10.83
N LEU A 119 -2.57 -6.33 -11.72
CA LEU A 119 -1.14 -6.52 -11.53
C LEU A 119 -0.61 -5.75 -10.30
N THR A 120 -1.22 -4.62 -9.96
CA THR A 120 -0.84 -3.86 -8.75
C THR A 120 -1.12 -4.65 -7.46
N LEU A 121 -2.02 -5.65 -7.47
CA LEU A 121 -2.22 -6.55 -6.32
C LEU A 121 -0.96 -7.35 -5.98
N LEU A 122 -0.02 -7.50 -6.91
CA LEU A 122 1.29 -8.10 -6.66
C LEU A 122 2.12 -7.32 -5.62
N ALA A 123 1.77 -6.07 -5.34
CA ALA A 123 2.38 -5.30 -4.25
C ALA A 123 2.24 -6.04 -2.91
N TYR A 124 1.11 -6.73 -2.68
CA TYR A 124 0.86 -7.45 -1.44
C TYR A 124 1.86 -8.59 -1.16
N PRO A 125 2.04 -9.59 -2.03
CA PRO A 125 3.07 -10.61 -1.82
C PRO A 125 4.49 -10.03 -1.82
N MET A 126 4.75 -8.92 -2.52
CA MET A 126 6.04 -8.25 -2.49
C MET A 126 6.33 -7.64 -1.12
N ILE A 127 5.34 -7.06 -0.42
CA ILE A 127 5.51 -6.57 0.96
C ILE A 127 6.02 -7.71 1.86
N TYR A 128 5.35 -8.86 1.84
CA TYR A 128 5.78 -10.02 2.62
C TYR A 128 7.21 -10.47 2.27
N LEU A 129 7.54 -10.48 0.98
CA LEU A 129 8.88 -10.83 0.52
C LEU A 129 9.94 -9.86 1.06
N PHE A 130 9.67 -8.55 1.00
CA PHE A 130 10.57 -7.52 1.50
C PHE A 130 10.70 -7.53 3.03
N GLU A 131 9.60 -7.74 3.76
CA GLU A 131 9.66 -7.94 5.21
C GLU A 131 10.63 -9.06 5.58
N LYS A 132 10.51 -10.20 4.89
CA LYS A 132 11.35 -11.37 5.15
C LYS A 132 12.81 -11.19 4.70
N LEU A 133 13.02 -10.50 3.56
CA LEU A 133 14.35 -10.32 2.99
C LEU A 133 15.19 -9.29 3.78
N PHE A 134 14.56 -8.20 4.20
CA PHE A 134 15.24 -7.09 4.88
C PHE A 134 15.07 -7.12 6.41
N GLY A 135 14.31 -8.06 6.96
CA GLY A 135 14.03 -8.12 8.39
C GLY A 135 13.23 -6.91 8.90
N MET A 136 12.48 -6.24 8.03
CA MET A 136 11.66 -5.09 8.38
C MET A 136 10.27 -5.55 8.81
N THR A 137 9.64 -4.80 9.72
CA THR A 137 8.28 -5.07 10.16
C THR A 137 7.38 -3.90 9.75
N THR A 138 6.31 -4.19 9.03
CA THR A 138 5.33 -3.16 8.64
C THR A 138 4.23 -3.01 9.67
N ASP A 139 3.50 -1.88 9.62
CA ASP A 139 2.34 -1.66 10.48
C ASP A 139 1.25 -2.73 10.27
N LEU A 140 1.16 -3.33 9.07
CA LEU A 140 0.25 -4.44 8.81
C LEU A 140 0.58 -5.67 9.65
N THR A 141 1.84 -6.06 9.70
CA THR A 141 2.31 -7.18 10.51
C THR A 141 2.16 -6.86 12.00
N LEU A 142 2.47 -5.64 12.42
CA LEU A 142 2.26 -5.21 13.80
C LEU A 142 0.77 -5.28 14.20
N LEU A 143 -0.15 -4.86 13.34
CA LEU A 143 -1.60 -4.96 13.56
C LEU A 143 -2.05 -6.41 13.71
N GLU A 144 -1.54 -7.32 12.89
CA GLU A 144 -1.88 -8.75 12.99
C GLU A 144 -1.44 -9.36 14.32
N ILE A 145 -0.21 -9.09 14.74
CA ILE A 145 0.30 -9.61 16.01
C ILE A 145 -0.22 -8.85 17.24
N SER A 146 -0.77 -7.63 17.07
CA SER A 146 -1.44 -6.90 18.15
C SER A 146 -2.81 -7.50 18.52
N SER A 147 -3.33 -8.41 17.71
CA SER A 147 -4.59 -9.10 17.98
C SER A 147 -4.44 -10.06 19.16
N THR A 148 -5.33 -9.95 20.13
CA THR A 148 -5.39 -10.86 21.29
C THR A 148 -5.74 -12.31 20.90
N ASN A 149 -6.19 -12.53 19.66
CA ASN A 149 -6.51 -13.84 19.11
C ASN A 149 -5.30 -14.61 18.57
N THR A 150 -4.08 -14.05 18.64
CA THR A 150 -2.87 -14.77 18.24
C THR A 150 -2.69 -16.02 19.11
N PRO A 151 -2.15 -17.13 18.57
CA PRO A 151 -1.96 -18.37 19.32
C PRO A 151 -1.21 -18.16 20.64
N ALA A 152 -0.14 -17.36 20.63
CA ALA A 152 0.70 -17.09 21.78
C ALA A 152 -0.05 -16.34 22.90
N LEU A 153 -0.79 -15.26 22.56
CA LEU A 153 -1.56 -14.50 23.54
C LEU A 153 -2.77 -15.29 24.07
N ARG A 154 -3.38 -16.14 23.26
CA ARG A 154 -4.43 -17.06 23.72
C ARG A 154 -3.89 -18.10 24.69
N GLU A 155 -2.68 -18.60 24.46
CA GLU A 155 -2.01 -19.53 25.37
C GLU A 155 -1.67 -18.84 26.70
N LEU A 156 -1.12 -17.61 26.63
CA LEU A 156 -0.86 -16.80 27.83
C LEU A 156 -2.16 -16.54 28.62
N ALA A 157 -3.26 -16.21 27.94
CA ALA A 157 -4.55 -15.95 28.58
C ALA A 157 -5.11 -17.21 29.33
N ARG A 158 -4.84 -18.40 28.79
CA ARG A 158 -5.31 -19.68 29.39
C ARG A 158 -4.45 -20.10 30.55
N ASN A 159 -3.12 -20.03 30.41
CA ASN A 159 -2.18 -20.61 31.39
C ASN A 159 -1.77 -19.59 32.46
N ALA A 160 -1.73 -18.30 32.15
CA ALA A 160 -1.31 -17.23 33.04
C ALA A 160 -2.20 -15.97 32.85
N SER A 161 -3.50 -16.10 33.22
CA SER A 161 -4.50 -15.04 32.98
C SER A 161 -4.15 -13.71 33.66
N GLY A 162 -3.54 -13.73 34.83
CA GLY A 162 -3.07 -12.53 35.55
C GLY A 162 -1.98 -11.79 34.74
N THR A 163 -1.01 -12.55 34.22
CA THR A 163 0.03 -11.97 33.33
C THR A 163 -0.55 -11.42 32.05
N PHE A 164 -1.52 -12.11 31.45
CA PHE A 164 -2.23 -11.60 30.26
C PHE A 164 -2.92 -10.26 30.55
N GLN A 165 -3.64 -10.14 31.68
CA GLN A 165 -4.30 -8.89 32.07
C GLN A 165 -3.28 -7.77 32.32
N HIS A 166 -2.15 -8.09 32.97
CA HIS A 166 -1.06 -7.14 33.15
C HIS A 166 -0.50 -6.65 31.81
N CYS A 167 -0.19 -7.54 30.87
CA CYS A 167 0.29 -7.18 29.53
C CYS A 167 -0.70 -6.28 28.77
N MET A 168 -2.00 -6.55 28.88
CA MET A 168 -3.05 -5.72 28.26
C MET A 168 -3.08 -4.31 28.83
N GLN A 169 -2.98 -4.16 30.17
CA GLN A 169 -2.96 -2.85 30.81
C GLN A 169 -1.71 -2.05 30.41
N VAL A 170 -0.53 -2.68 30.47
CA VAL A 170 0.73 -2.05 30.06
C VAL A 170 0.69 -1.66 28.59
N ALA A 171 0.12 -2.50 27.72
CA ALA A 171 0.00 -2.21 26.30
C ALA A 171 -0.88 -0.98 26.02
N ASN A 172 -2.03 -0.86 26.70
CA ASN A 172 -2.91 0.30 26.54
C ASN A 172 -2.23 1.60 27.01
N ILE A 173 -1.59 1.57 28.20
CA ILE A 173 -0.88 2.73 28.72
C ILE A 173 0.30 3.13 27.82
N SER A 174 1.07 2.16 27.31
CA SER A 174 2.20 2.42 26.45
C SER A 174 1.76 3.01 25.10
N GLU A 175 0.66 2.51 24.53
CA GLU A 175 0.08 3.03 23.28
C GLU A 175 -0.32 4.50 23.44
N ASP A 176 -1.05 4.84 24.50
CA ASP A 176 -1.49 6.20 24.80
C ASP A 176 -0.30 7.15 25.00
N LEU A 177 0.66 6.79 25.85
CA LEU A 177 1.83 7.61 26.13
C LEU A 177 2.71 7.85 24.89
N ILE A 178 2.95 6.82 24.08
CA ILE A 178 3.76 6.94 22.86
C ILE A 178 3.05 7.75 21.78
N SER A 179 1.71 7.66 21.72
CA SER A 179 0.89 8.47 20.82
C SER A 179 1.02 9.97 21.13
N GLU A 180 1.02 10.34 22.42
CA GLU A 180 1.15 11.75 22.87
C GLU A 180 2.50 12.38 22.48
N ILE A 181 3.57 11.60 22.48
CA ILE A 181 4.91 12.08 22.10
C ILE A 181 5.24 11.91 20.61
N GLY A 182 4.25 11.43 19.80
CA GLY A 182 4.41 11.26 18.36
C GLY A 182 5.29 10.07 17.93
N GLY A 183 5.46 9.06 18.82
CA GLY A 183 6.18 7.82 18.50
C GLY A 183 5.29 6.77 17.81
N ASN A 184 5.86 5.59 17.54
CA ASN A 184 5.08 4.47 16.98
C ASN A 184 4.29 3.75 18.08
N ALA A 185 3.05 4.19 18.29
CA ALA A 185 2.15 3.67 19.32
C ALA A 185 1.84 2.18 19.11
N LEU A 186 1.70 1.73 17.87
CA LEU A 186 1.42 0.33 17.54
C LEU A 186 2.59 -0.59 17.90
N LEU A 187 3.82 -0.16 17.63
CA LEU A 187 5.02 -0.90 18.01
C LEU A 187 5.14 -1.01 19.54
N ALA A 188 4.88 0.09 20.24
CA ALA A 188 4.89 0.10 21.72
C ALA A 188 3.83 -0.85 22.28
N ARG A 189 2.62 -0.82 21.75
CA ARG A 189 1.54 -1.74 22.11
C ARG A 189 1.94 -3.20 21.93
N VAL A 190 2.48 -3.54 20.75
CA VAL A 190 2.91 -4.92 20.47
C VAL A 190 4.04 -5.35 21.41
N GLY A 191 5.07 -4.52 21.59
CA GLY A 191 6.16 -4.80 22.53
C GLY A 191 5.63 -5.08 23.94
N ALA A 192 4.70 -4.26 24.41
CA ALA A 192 4.07 -4.42 25.72
C ALA A 192 3.18 -5.66 25.82
N LEU A 193 2.46 -6.06 24.75
CA LEU A 193 1.66 -7.30 24.75
C LEU A 193 2.50 -8.56 24.91
N TYR A 194 3.72 -8.56 24.35
CA TYR A 194 4.58 -9.76 24.31
C TYR A 194 5.74 -9.75 25.31
N HIS A 195 5.94 -8.67 26.09
CA HIS A 195 7.12 -8.55 26.97
C HIS A 195 7.26 -9.70 27.98
N ASP A 196 6.15 -10.24 28.42
CA ASP A 196 6.08 -11.30 29.46
C ASP A 196 5.66 -12.67 28.88
N ILE A 197 5.70 -12.86 27.55
CA ILE A 197 5.26 -14.11 26.90
C ILE A 197 6.00 -15.34 27.38
N GLY A 198 7.25 -15.20 27.85
CA GLY A 198 8.07 -16.28 28.39
C GLY A 198 7.62 -16.83 29.76
N LYS A 199 6.61 -16.21 30.39
CA LYS A 199 6.00 -16.69 31.62
C LYS A 199 4.94 -17.78 31.42
N ILE A 200 4.70 -18.20 30.17
CA ILE A 200 3.91 -19.40 29.85
C ILE A 200 4.75 -20.62 30.26
N LYS A 201 4.46 -21.20 31.41
CA LYS A 201 5.04 -22.47 31.87
C LYS A 201 3.93 -23.44 32.17
#